data_68c71febe032856b07b730c918e55b69
#
_entry.id   68c71febe032856b07b730c918e55b69
#
_cell.length_a   1.000
_cell.length_b   1.000
_cell.length_c   1.000
_cell.angle_alpha   90.00
_cell.angle_beta   90.00
_cell.angle_gamma   90.00
#
_symmetry.space_group_name_H-M   'P 1'
#
loop_
_entity.id
_entity.type
_entity.pdbx_description
1 polymer ?
#
loop_
_entity_poly.entity_id
_entity_poly.type
_entity_poly.pdbx_seq_one_letter_code
_entity_poly.pdbx_strand_id
1 'polypeptide(L)'
;QAIRASGATYVALAGYMRILTDGFVKGWSGRMLNIHPSLLPKYKGLHTHSRAIEAGDSHGGVTVHLVTPELDDGPILGQTAVAIIPEDTAETLAGRVLFAEHQLYARCLSAWVRRDSSPEWLADQVRTRAMALPEVDEVSSHGMPCYGIVKGKKFAYVALNHHSDGRTALLVKISGADEQAGLIEQDEDRYFRPAYFGDNWIGIRLDLGGVNGGDADWESIEGWLERSWRSVAPRKLTHLIDIADQF
;
A
#
# COMPACT_ATOMS: atom_id res chain seq x y z
N GLN A 1 6.38 16.31 11.25
CA GLN A 1 7.46 15.54 11.94
C GLN A 1 6.91 14.60 13.01
N ALA A 2 6.03 15.05 13.93
CA ALA A 2 5.52 14.23 15.04
C ALA A 2 4.80 12.94 14.58
N ILE A 3 3.94 13.01 13.55
CA ILE A 3 3.22 11.83 13.03
C ILE A 3 4.20 10.80 12.44
N ARG A 4 5.22 11.23 11.70
CA ARG A 4 6.25 10.31 11.19
C ARG A 4 7.10 9.71 12.30
N ALA A 5 7.42 10.50 13.33
CA ALA A 5 8.18 10.02 14.48
C ALA A 5 7.41 9.01 15.35
N SER A 6 6.08 8.94 15.24
CA SER A 6 5.25 7.93 15.93
C SER A 6 5.22 6.56 15.22
N GLY A 7 5.86 6.42 14.06
CA GLY A 7 5.80 5.19 13.27
C GLY A 7 4.49 5.03 12.49
N ALA A 8 3.63 6.06 12.41
CA ALA A 8 2.38 5.99 11.67
C ALA A 8 2.65 5.84 10.16
N THR A 9 2.02 4.84 9.55
CA THR A 9 2.08 4.58 8.10
C THR A 9 0.91 5.18 7.35
N TYR A 10 -0.22 5.39 8.04
CA TYR A 10 -1.45 5.97 7.50
C TYR A 10 -1.96 7.10 8.37
N VAL A 11 -2.70 8.02 7.76
CA VAL A 11 -3.38 9.11 8.44
C VAL A 11 -4.88 9.04 8.13
N ALA A 12 -5.69 8.94 9.16
CA ALA A 12 -7.14 8.93 9.07
C ALA A 12 -7.69 10.26 9.62
N LEU A 13 -8.29 11.08 8.75
CA LEU A 13 -8.89 12.35 9.12
C LEU A 13 -10.39 12.16 9.36
N ALA A 14 -10.85 12.51 10.56
CA ALA A 14 -12.27 12.52 10.93
C ALA A 14 -12.60 13.83 11.67
N GLY A 15 -13.49 14.64 11.09
CA GLY A 15 -13.83 15.95 11.65
C GLY A 15 -12.64 16.94 11.65
N TYR A 16 -11.65 16.74 10.83
CA TYR A 16 -10.51 17.64 10.71
C TYR A 16 -10.88 18.86 9.86
N MET A 17 -10.82 20.06 10.48
CA MET A 17 -11.38 21.31 9.91
C MET A 17 -10.30 22.31 9.49
N ARG A 18 -9.04 21.90 9.33
CA ARG A 18 -7.94 22.77 8.90
C ARG A 18 -7.44 22.36 7.53
N ILE A 19 -7.06 23.35 6.72
CA ILE A 19 -6.39 23.10 5.45
C ILE A 19 -4.97 22.61 5.72
N LEU A 20 -4.63 21.47 5.16
CA LEU A 20 -3.28 20.90 5.19
C LEU A 20 -2.41 21.58 4.11
N THR A 21 -1.12 21.72 4.38
CA THR A 21 -0.21 22.25 3.36
C THR A 21 0.04 21.20 2.28
N ASP A 22 0.25 21.65 1.04
CA ASP A 22 0.57 20.78 -0.11
C ASP A 22 1.75 19.84 0.19
N GLY A 23 2.81 20.35 0.82
CA GLY A 23 3.99 19.56 1.18
C GLY A 23 3.68 18.45 2.17
N PHE A 24 2.75 18.70 3.13
CA PHE A 24 2.30 17.67 4.04
C PHE A 24 1.48 16.62 3.30
N VAL A 25 0.52 17.03 2.49
CA VAL A 25 -0.35 16.11 1.71
C VAL A 25 0.48 15.26 0.75
N LYS A 26 1.41 15.88 0.00
CA LYS A 26 2.32 15.15 -0.90
C LYS A 26 3.15 14.11 -0.18
N GLY A 27 3.62 14.43 1.04
CA GLY A 27 4.39 13.49 1.87
C GLY A 27 3.58 12.29 2.39
N TRP A 28 2.23 12.35 2.29
CA TRP A 28 1.30 11.29 2.68
C TRP A 28 0.42 10.83 1.49
N SER A 29 0.86 11.10 0.26
CA SER A 29 0.11 10.73 -0.95
C SER A 29 -0.25 9.24 -0.95
N GLY A 30 -1.53 8.93 -1.21
CA GLY A 30 -2.06 7.57 -1.17
C GLY A 30 -2.19 6.94 0.23
N ARG A 31 -1.74 7.64 1.30
CA ARG A 31 -1.73 7.15 2.69
C ARG A 31 -2.53 8.02 3.65
N MET A 32 -3.41 8.86 3.13
CA MET A 32 -4.26 9.72 3.93
C MET A 32 -5.72 9.63 3.47
N LEU A 33 -6.61 9.30 4.38
CA LEU A 33 -8.06 9.25 4.19
C LEU A 33 -8.73 10.42 4.86
N ASN A 34 -9.80 10.91 4.25
CA ASN A 34 -10.74 11.83 4.87
C ASN A 34 -12.17 11.32 4.73
N ILE A 35 -13.01 11.67 5.70
CA ILE A 35 -14.46 11.53 5.62
C ILE A 35 -15.08 12.91 5.49
N HIS A 36 -15.93 13.09 4.48
CA HIS A 36 -16.56 14.36 4.14
C HIS A 36 -18.09 14.22 4.14
N PRO A 37 -18.82 15.08 4.86
CA PRO A 37 -20.26 14.92 5.06
C PRO A 37 -21.09 15.45 3.89
N SER A 38 -20.78 15.01 2.68
CA SER A 38 -21.58 15.22 1.46
C SER A 38 -21.39 14.09 0.47
N LEU A 39 -22.22 14.06 -0.56
CA LEU A 39 -22.04 13.17 -1.73
C LEU A 39 -21.14 13.89 -2.76
N LEU A 40 -19.82 13.79 -2.59
CA LEU A 40 -18.85 14.37 -3.53
C LEU A 40 -19.13 13.90 -4.98
N PRO A 41 -18.93 14.76 -5.97
CA PRO A 41 -18.26 16.07 -5.92
C PRO A 41 -19.14 17.24 -5.44
N LYS A 42 -20.41 17.01 -5.04
CA LYS A 42 -21.26 18.05 -4.51
C LYS A 42 -20.80 18.53 -3.14
N TYR A 43 -20.93 19.83 -2.90
CA TYR A 43 -20.74 20.45 -1.59
C TYR A 43 -19.36 20.20 -0.95
N LYS A 44 -18.28 20.39 -1.72
CA LYS A 44 -16.94 20.47 -1.15
C LYS A 44 -16.86 21.58 -0.11
N GLY A 45 -16.02 21.42 0.92
CA GLY A 45 -15.82 22.39 1.99
C GLY A 45 -16.93 22.37 3.05
N LEU A 46 -17.28 23.53 3.59
CA LEU A 46 -18.15 23.66 4.78
C LEU A 46 -19.64 23.75 4.44
N HIS A 47 -20.47 23.61 5.50
CA HIS A 47 -21.94 23.79 5.47
C HIS A 47 -22.67 22.86 4.50
N THR A 48 -22.20 21.64 4.37
CA THR A 48 -22.68 20.67 3.38
C THR A 48 -24.17 20.34 3.52
N HIS A 49 -24.64 20.14 4.74
CA HIS A 49 -26.05 19.80 5.02
C HIS A 49 -26.99 20.95 4.67
N SER A 50 -26.70 22.18 5.13
CA SER A 50 -27.49 23.37 4.78
C SER A 50 -27.58 23.56 3.27
N ARG A 51 -26.43 23.47 2.59
CA ARG A 51 -26.34 23.62 1.11
C ARG A 51 -27.14 22.56 0.37
N ALA A 52 -27.17 21.32 0.86
CA ALA A 52 -27.96 20.25 0.24
C ALA A 52 -29.48 20.47 0.42
N ILE A 53 -29.90 20.93 1.60
CA ILE A 53 -31.30 21.28 1.88
C ILE A 53 -31.74 22.48 1.06
N GLU A 54 -30.95 23.57 1.04
CA GLU A 54 -31.22 24.80 0.29
C GLU A 54 -31.31 24.56 -1.22
N ALA A 55 -30.50 23.60 -1.71
CA ALA A 55 -30.55 23.20 -3.13
C ALA A 55 -31.77 22.35 -3.49
N GLY A 56 -32.54 21.88 -2.50
CA GLY A 56 -33.68 20.99 -2.71
C GLY A 56 -33.26 19.59 -3.14
N ASP A 57 -32.07 19.15 -2.79
CA ASP A 57 -31.62 17.79 -3.09
C ASP A 57 -32.47 16.77 -2.34
N SER A 58 -32.76 15.64 -2.96
CA SER A 58 -33.50 14.54 -2.32
C SER A 58 -32.63 13.74 -1.33
N HIS A 59 -31.32 13.85 -1.43
CA HIS A 59 -30.36 13.14 -0.59
C HIS A 59 -29.16 14.01 -0.23
N GLY A 60 -28.80 13.99 1.05
CA GLY A 60 -27.46 14.30 1.53
C GLY A 60 -26.62 13.01 1.60
N GLY A 61 -25.54 13.03 2.37
CA GLY A 61 -24.77 11.80 2.59
C GLY A 61 -23.34 12.08 3.00
N VAL A 62 -22.52 11.06 2.83
CA VAL A 62 -21.13 11.04 3.25
C VAL A 62 -20.24 10.38 2.21
N THR A 63 -19.03 10.88 2.08
CA THR A 63 -17.99 10.34 1.20
C THR A 63 -16.71 10.08 1.99
N VAL A 64 -16.12 8.91 1.79
CA VAL A 64 -14.73 8.61 2.19
C VAL A 64 -13.86 8.66 0.93
N HIS A 65 -12.79 9.44 0.99
CA HIS A 65 -11.90 9.66 -0.15
C HIS A 65 -10.43 9.75 0.29
N LEU A 66 -9.51 9.52 -0.63
CA LEU A 66 -8.10 9.83 -0.43
C LEU A 66 -7.90 11.36 -0.42
N VAL A 67 -6.98 11.83 0.41
CA VAL A 67 -6.65 13.26 0.46
C VAL A 67 -5.64 13.60 -0.62
N THR A 68 -5.97 14.62 -1.41
CA THR A 68 -5.11 15.25 -2.42
C THR A 68 -4.87 16.73 -2.05
N PRO A 69 -3.94 17.43 -2.70
CA PRO A 69 -3.76 18.88 -2.49
C PRO A 69 -5.03 19.69 -2.78
N GLU A 70 -5.85 19.23 -3.73
CA GLU A 70 -7.15 19.83 -4.06
C GLU A 70 -8.18 19.47 -2.98
N LEU A 71 -8.91 20.49 -2.49
CA LEU A 71 -9.88 20.34 -1.42
C LEU A 71 -11.03 19.39 -1.81
N ASP A 72 -11.20 18.31 -1.05
CA ASP A 72 -12.27 17.32 -1.21
C ASP A 72 -12.43 16.79 -2.64
N ASP A 73 -11.31 16.57 -3.35
CA ASP A 73 -11.27 16.19 -4.77
C ASP A 73 -10.50 14.89 -5.06
N GLY A 74 -10.09 14.21 -4.02
CA GLY A 74 -9.34 12.95 -4.16
C GLY A 74 -10.22 11.74 -4.53
N PRO A 75 -9.60 10.63 -4.94
CA PRO A 75 -10.29 9.39 -5.30
C PRO A 75 -11.25 8.91 -4.22
N ILE A 76 -12.49 8.64 -4.61
CA ILE A 76 -13.56 8.17 -3.72
C ILE A 76 -13.40 6.68 -3.44
N LEU A 77 -13.41 6.30 -2.17
CA LEU A 77 -13.37 4.91 -1.72
C LEU A 77 -14.75 4.35 -1.37
N GLY A 78 -15.68 5.23 -1.00
CA GLY A 78 -17.04 4.85 -0.74
C GLY A 78 -17.94 6.04 -0.44
N GLN A 79 -19.24 5.86 -0.68
CA GLN A 79 -20.28 6.83 -0.39
C GLN A 79 -21.50 6.16 0.22
N THR A 80 -22.23 6.90 1.05
CA THR A 80 -23.55 6.50 1.55
C THR A 80 -24.49 7.67 1.44
N ALA A 81 -25.59 7.47 0.72
CA ALA A 81 -26.66 8.45 0.61
C ALA A 81 -27.61 8.36 1.80
N VAL A 82 -28.09 9.54 2.27
CA VAL A 82 -29.07 9.69 3.33
C VAL A 82 -30.19 10.58 2.83
N ALA A 83 -31.42 10.09 2.84
CA ALA A 83 -32.58 10.86 2.35
C ALA A 83 -32.77 12.15 3.15
N ILE A 84 -33.07 13.25 2.46
CA ILE A 84 -33.51 14.50 3.06
C ILE A 84 -35.04 14.47 3.09
N ILE A 85 -35.61 14.69 4.27
CA ILE A 85 -37.08 14.72 4.46
C ILE A 85 -37.56 16.17 4.62
N PRO A 86 -38.84 16.46 4.33
CA PRO A 86 -39.35 17.84 4.25
C PRO A 86 -39.11 18.71 5.47
N GLU A 87 -39.07 18.13 6.66
CA GLU A 87 -38.90 18.87 7.94
C GLU A 87 -37.44 18.92 8.40
N ASP A 88 -36.49 18.49 7.57
CA ASP A 88 -35.09 18.48 7.97
C ASP A 88 -34.52 19.88 8.17
N THR A 89 -33.80 20.01 9.26
CA THR A 89 -32.80 21.05 9.46
C THR A 89 -31.39 20.49 9.20
N ALA A 90 -30.41 21.37 9.12
CA ALA A 90 -29.01 20.94 8.97
C ALA A 90 -28.59 20.00 10.11
N GLU A 91 -29.07 20.25 11.33
CA GLU A 91 -28.75 19.44 12.53
C GLU A 91 -29.40 18.05 12.49
N THR A 92 -30.68 17.96 12.06
CA THR A 92 -31.38 16.65 11.98
C THR A 92 -30.79 15.78 10.88
N LEU A 93 -30.47 16.38 9.73
CA LEU A 93 -29.77 15.68 8.66
C LEU A 93 -28.36 15.25 9.10
N ALA A 94 -27.61 16.16 9.75
CA ALA A 94 -26.26 15.83 10.28
C ALA A 94 -26.27 14.64 11.23
N GLY A 95 -27.25 14.55 12.13
CA GLY A 95 -27.41 13.43 13.05
C GLY A 95 -27.59 12.07 12.33
N ARG A 96 -28.34 12.03 11.23
CA ARG A 96 -28.51 10.82 10.40
C ARG A 96 -27.29 10.51 9.56
N VAL A 97 -26.64 11.55 9.00
CA VAL A 97 -25.41 11.38 8.25
C VAL A 97 -24.28 10.88 9.14
N LEU A 98 -24.15 11.36 10.39
CA LEU A 98 -23.14 10.90 11.35
C LEU A 98 -23.22 9.39 11.60
N PHE A 99 -24.42 8.83 11.67
CA PHE A 99 -24.59 7.37 11.80
C PHE A 99 -24.04 6.63 10.57
N ALA A 100 -24.32 7.14 9.37
CA ALA A 100 -23.80 6.60 8.13
C ALA A 100 -22.26 6.76 8.03
N GLU A 101 -21.71 7.88 8.52
CA GLU A 101 -20.28 8.14 8.61
C GLU A 101 -19.54 7.07 9.41
N HIS A 102 -20.01 6.76 10.61
CA HIS A 102 -19.37 5.76 11.48
C HIS A 102 -19.29 4.39 10.80
N GLN A 103 -20.34 3.98 10.10
CA GLN A 103 -20.36 2.69 9.39
C GLN A 103 -19.47 2.69 8.15
N LEU A 104 -19.60 3.73 7.32
CA LEU A 104 -18.86 3.85 6.08
C LEU A 104 -17.36 3.97 6.33
N TYR A 105 -16.97 4.83 7.28
CA TYR A 105 -15.56 5.10 7.55
C TYR A 105 -14.83 3.87 8.05
N ALA A 106 -15.38 3.16 9.03
CA ALA A 106 -14.80 1.92 9.54
C ALA A 106 -14.62 0.87 8.44
N ARG A 107 -15.64 0.72 7.57
CA ARG A 107 -15.60 -0.21 6.44
C ARG A 107 -14.54 0.17 5.40
N CYS A 108 -14.52 1.44 4.98
CA CYS A 108 -13.55 1.94 4.00
C CYS A 108 -12.13 1.88 4.54
N LEU A 109 -11.90 2.32 5.78
CA LEU A 109 -10.59 2.26 6.42
C LEU A 109 -10.07 0.82 6.52
N SER A 110 -10.90 -0.10 6.99
CA SER A 110 -10.54 -1.52 7.08
C SER A 110 -10.22 -2.14 5.71
N ALA A 111 -11.02 -1.85 4.69
CA ALA A 111 -10.79 -2.33 3.33
C ALA A 111 -9.51 -1.72 2.73
N TRP A 112 -9.28 -0.44 2.98
CA TRP A 112 -8.13 0.30 2.46
C TRP A 112 -6.81 -0.19 3.07
N VAL A 113 -6.77 -0.35 4.39
CA VAL A 113 -5.58 -0.90 5.07
C VAL A 113 -5.30 -2.33 4.63
N ARG A 114 -6.35 -3.17 4.49
CA ARG A 114 -6.19 -4.54 4.00
C ARG A 114 -5.71 -4.62 2.56
N ARG A 115 -6.05 -3.66 1.72
CA ARG A 115 -5.59 -3.61 0.32
C ARG A 115 -4.07 -3.51 0.24
N ASP A 116 -3.47 -2.69 1.10
CA ASP A 116 -2.02 -2.44 1.13
C ASP A 116 -1.23 -3.61 1.77
N SER A 117 -1.92 -4.65 2.24
CA SER A 117 -1.35 -5.91 2.71
C SER A 117 -1.85 -7.12 1.93
N SER A 118 -2.64 -6.90 0.86
CA SER A 118 -3.07 -8.03 0.03
C SER A 118 -1.86 -8.68 -0.66
N PRO A 119 -1.90 -10.00 -0.87
CA PRO A 119 -0.85 -10.71 -1.59
C PRO A 119 -0.56 -10.09 -2.96
N GLU A 120 -1.60 -9.65 -3.66
CA GLU A 120 -1.51 -9.02 -4.99
C GLU A 120 -0.82 -7.66 -4.94
N TRP A 121 -1.16 -6.84 -3.94
CA TRP A 121 -0.50 -5.55 -3.75
C TRP A 121 0.97 -5.72 -3.38
N LEU A 122 1.28 -6.64 -2.46
CA LEU A 122 2.66 -6.96 -2.08
C LEU A 122 3.47 -7.44 -3.30
N ALA A 123 2.88 -8.27 -4.15
CA ALA A 123 3.50 -8.71 -5.40
C ALA A 123 3.75 -7.54 -6.36
N ASP A 124 2.81 -6.62 -6.51
CA ASP A 124 2.96 -5.43 -7.38
C ASP A 124 4.04 -4.47 -6.85
N GLN A 125 4.18 -4.34 -5.53
CA GLN A 125 5.27 -3.58 -4.91
C GLN A 125 6.65 -4.19 -5.21
N VAL A 126 6.78 -5.52 -5.14
CA VAL A 126 8.01 -6.23 -5.54
C VAL A 126 8.25 -6.06 -7.03
N ARG A 127 7.21 -6.22 -7.86
CA ARG A 127 7.28 -6.05 -9.31
C ARG A 127 7.85 -4.68 -9.69
N THR A 128 7.29 -3.62 -9.12
CA THR A 128 7.72 -2.25 -9.40
C THR A 128 9.21 -2.05 -9.13
N ARG A 129 9.72 -2.60 -8.03
CA ARG A 129 11.12 -2.50 -7.62
C ARG A 129 12.05 -3.37 -8.45
N ALA A 130 11.64 -4.61 -8.71
CA ALA A 130 12.42 -5.54 -9.52
C ALA A 130 12.58 -5.03 -10.97
N MET A 131 11.51 -4.48 -11.55
CA MET A 131 11.50 -3.94 -12.91
C MET A 131 12.24 -2.60 -13.03
N ALA A 132 12.57 -1.92 -11.93
CA ALA A 132 13.42 -0.73 -11.94
C ALA A 132 14.91 -1.06 -12.12
N LEU A 133 15.31 -2.31 -11.88
CA LEU A 133 16.69 -2.76 -12.09
C LEU A 133 17.01 -2.92 -13.60
N PRO A 134 18.26 -2.67 -14.02
CA PRO A 134 18.62 -2.69 -15.43
C PRO A 134 18.41 -4.06 -16.11
N GLU A 135 17.85 -4.02 -17.31
CA GLU A 135 17.62 -5.18 -18.18
C GLU A 135 16.86 -6.34 -17.49
N VAL A 136 15.89 -6.04 -16.64
CA VAL A 136 15.03 -7.04 -16.01
C VAL A 136 13.80 -7.30 -16.86
N ASP A 137 13.44 -8.58 -17.00
CA ASP A 137 12.14 -9.03 -17.50
C ASP A 137 11.37 -9.80 -16.43
N GLU A 138 10.05 -9.78 -16.57
CA GLU A 138 9.14 -10.60 -15.79
C GLU A 138 8.60 -11.74 -16.63
N VAL A 139 8.66 -12.94 -16.08
CA VAL A 139 8.04 -14.13 -16.68
C VAL A 139 7.30 -14.94 -15.62
N SER A 140 6.38 -15.79 -16.04
CA SER A 140 5.79 -16.78 -15.13
C SER A 140 6.65 -18.05 -15.14
N SER A 141 6.99 -18.54 -13.94
CA SER A 141 7.73 -19.78 -13.76
C SER A 141 7.16 -20.55 -12.58
N HIS A 142 6.73 -21.80 -12.82
CA HIS A 142 6.08 -22.65 -11.81
C HIS A 142 4.85 -22.01 -11.16
N GLY A 143 4.10 -21.23 -11.94
CA GLY A 143 2.90 -20.52 -11.45
C GLY A 143 3.18 -19.27 -10.61
N MET A 144 4.45 -18.84 -10.48
CA MET A 144 4.86 -17.65 -9.74
C MET A 144 5.40 -16.56 -10.66
N PRO A 145 5.15 -15.26 -10.39
CA PRO A 145 5.92 -14.17 -10.97
C PRO A 145 7.41 -14.35 -10.70
N CYS A 146 8.22 -14.19 -11.72
CA CYS A 146 9.65 -14.42 -11.67
C CYS A 146 10.39 -13.33 -12.43
N TYR A 147 11.43 -12.80 -11.83
CA TYR A 147 12.25 -11.72 -12.38
C TYR A 147 13.65 -12.23 -12.75
N GLY A 148 14.09 -11.87 -13.91
CA GLY A 148 15.39 -12.28 -14.43
C GLY A 148 16.04 -11.21 -15.31
N ILE A 149 17.32 -11.41 -15.60
CA ILE A 149 17.99 -10.64 -16.65
C ILE A 149 17.43 -11.08 -18.01
N VAL A 150 17.13 -10.15 -18.88
CA VAL A 150 16.64 -10.42 -20.24
C VAL A 150 17.53 -11.45 -20.93
N LYS A 151 16.97 -12.60 -21.34
CA LYS A 151 17.70 -13.76 -21.89
C LYS A 151 18.76 -14.33 -20.94
N GLY A 152 18.70 -14.03 -19.65
CA GLY A 152 19.68 -14.41 -18.63
C GLY A 152 19.11 -15.26 -17.51
N LYS A 153 19.78 -15.22 -16.35
CA LYS A 153 19.41 -15.99 -15.16
C LYS A 153 18.35 -15.30 -14.36
N LYS A 154 17.52 -16.07 -13.70
CA LYS A 154 16.51 -15.62 -12.72
C LYS A 154 17.19 -15.27 -11.39
N PHE A 155 16.69 -14.19 -10.76
CA PHE A 155 17.22 -13.73 -9.47
C PHE A 155 16.17 -13.59 -8.39
N ALA A 156 14.88 -13.44 -8.74
CA ALA A 156 13.82 -13.31 -7.76
C ALA A 156 12.51 -13.97 -8.20
N TYR A 157 11.71 -14.42 -7.23
CA TYR A 157 10.34 -14.90 -7.42
C TYR A 157 9.44 -14.28 -6.36
N VAL A 158 8.15 -14.15 -6.68
CA VAL A 158 7.11 -13.83 -5.69
C VAL A 158 6.23 -15.04 -5.48
N ALA A 159 6.24 -15.55 -4.26
CA ALA A 159 5.42 -16.68 -3.85
C ALA A 159 4.13 -16.15 -3.20
N LEU A 160 2.98 -16.47 -3.80
CA LEU A 160 1.65 -16.16 -3.27
C LEU A 160 1.00 -17.46 -2.84
N ASN A 161 1.00 -17.74 -1.52
CA ASN A 161 0.43 -18.98 -0.97
C ASN A 161 0.97 -20.25 -1.67
N HIS A 162 2.28 -20.29 -1.93
CA HIS A 162 2.91 -21.39 -2.67
C HIS A 162 2.82 -22.68 -1.86
N HIS A 163 2.31 -23.74 -2.48
CA HIS A 163 2.00 -25.00 -1.80
C HIS A 163 1.03 -24.88 -0.61
N SER A 164 0.14 -23.89 -0.62
CA SER A 164 -0.85 -23.67 0.45
C SER A 164 -0.22 -23.40 1.81
N ASP A 165 0.97 -22.77 1.83
CA ASP A 165 1.69 -22.42 3.06
C ASP A 165 1.17 -21.12 3.71
N GLY A 166 0.20 -20.44 3.05
CA GLY A 166 -0.42 -19.22 3.56
C GLY A 166 0.48 -17.98 3.51
N ARG A 167 1.68 -18.08 2.92
CA ARG A 167 2.68 -16.99 2.93
C ARG A 167 2.64 -16.18 1.66
N THR A 168 2.88 -14.88 1.80
CA THR A 168 3.30 -14.00 0.71
C THR A 168 4.75 -13.66 0.91
N ALA A 169 5.61 -14.05 -0.03
CA ALA A 169 7.05 -13.97 0.16
C ALA A 169 7.80 -13.60 -1.11
N LEU A 170 8.91 -12.89 -0.92
CA LEU A 170 9.96 -12.69 -1.90
C LEU A 170 11.00 -13.82 -1.76
N LEU A 171 11.32 -14.51 -2.85
CA LEU A 171 12.40 -15.50 -2.90
C LEU A 171 13.58 -14.89 -3.66
N VAL A 172 14.76 -14.86 -3.04
CA VAL A 172 15.97 -14.25 -3.60
C VAL A 172 17.18 -15.15 -3.44
N LYS A 173 18.21 -14.89 -4.24
CA LYS A 173 19.50 -15.61 -4.15
C LYS A 173 20.34 -15.07 -3.02
N ILE A 174 21.02 -16.00 -2.38
CA ILE A 174 22.02 -15.80 -1.32
C ILE A 174 23.30 -16.59 -1.64
N SER A 175 24.33 -16.47 -0.83
CA SER A 175 25.62 -17.12 -1.07
C SER A 175 25.61 -18.64 -0.90
N GLY A 176 24.72 -19.19 -0.06
CA GLY A 176 24.60 -20.62 0.15
C GLY A 176 24.03 -21.02 1.53
N ALA A 177 24.25 -22.28 1.90
CA ALA A 177 23.66 -22.93 3.06
C ALA A 177 23.96 -22.22 4.39
N ASP A 178 25.20 -21.77 4.59
CA ASP A 178 25.59 -21.11 5.85
C ASP A 178 24.86 -19.80 6.05
N GLU A 179 24.73 -18.98 4.99
CA GLU A 179 23.96 -17.75 5.04
C GLU A 179 22.46 -18.03 5.23
N GLN A 180 21.92 -19.05 4.56
CA GLN A 180 20.53 -19.45 4.73
C GLN A 180 20.24 -19.82 6.18
N ALA A 181 21.11 -20.64 6.80
CA ALA A 181 20.95 -21.05 8.18
C ALA A 181 21.03 -19.85 9.15
N GLY A 182 22.02 -18.97 8.97
CA GLY A 182 22.19 -17.80 9.82
C GLY A 182 21.03 -16.81 9.74
N LEU A 183 20.46 -16.58 8.55
CA LEU A 183 19.28 -15.72 8.40
C LEU A 183 18.04 -16.29 9.10
N ILE A 184 17.82 -17.60 8.96
CA ILE A 184 16.69 -18.28 9.62
C ILE A 184 16.86 -18.28 11.14
N GLU A 185 18.07 -18.52 11.65
CA GLU A 185 18.38 -18.47 13.09
C GLU A 185 18.17 -17.04 13.66
N GLN A 186 18.48 -16.01 12.86
CA GLN A 186 18.31 -14.62 13.26
C GLN A 186 16.83 -14.23 13.40
N ASP A 187 15.96 -14.68 12.49
CA ASP A 187 14.53 -14.36 12.47
C ASP A 187 13.74 -15.44 11.68
N GLU A 188 13.30 -16.49 12.39
CA GLU A 188 12.56 -17.63 11.82
C GLU A 188 11.13 -17.27 11.36
N ASP A 189 10.57 -16.18 11.85
CA ASP A 189 9.29 -15.67 11.38
C ASP A 189 9.43 -15.00 10.00
N ARG A 190 10.53 -14.28 9.77
CA ARG A 190 10.80 -13.52 8.55
C ARG A 190 11.44 -14.37 7.46
N TYR A 191 12.42 -15.18 7.79
CA TYR A 191 13.21 -15.94 6.83
C TYR A 191 12.89 -17.43 6.87
N PHE A 192 12.81 -18.05 5.70
CA PHE A 192 12.54 -19.48 5.61
C PHE A 192 13.22 -20.12 4.40
N ARG A 193 13.40 -21.45 4.45
CA ARG A 193 13.85 -22.24 3.32
C ARG A 193 12.69 -22.44 2.35
N PRO A 194 12.75 -21.91 1.11
CA PRO A 194 11.67 -22.11 0.15
C PRO A 194 11.70 -23.54 -0.38
N ALA A 195 10.52 -24.16 -0.45
CA ALA A 195 10.37 -25.51 -0.98
C ALA A 195 10.80 -25.58 -2.46
N TYR A 196 11.51 -26.65 -2.83
CA TYR A 196 12.02 -26.92 -4.18
C TYR A 196 13.09 -25.95 -4.69
N PHE A 197 13.58 -25.04 -3.88
CA PHE A 197 14.73 -24.19 -4.16
C PHE A 197 15.97 -24.75 -3.45
N GLY A 198 17.14 -24.51 -4.04
CA GLY A 198 18.41 -24.92 -3.43
C GLY A 198 18.78 -24.05 -2.22
N ASP A 199 19.85 -24.42 -1.54
CA ASP A 199 20.39 -23.74 -0.36
C ASP A 199 20.96 -22.34 -0.63
N ASN A 200 21.08 -21.96 -1.89
CA ASN A 200 21.44 -20.61 -2.35
C ASN A 200 20.21 -19.71 -2.59
N TRP A 201 19.06 -20.03 -1.99
CA TRP A 201 17.85 -19.21 -2.02
C TRP A 201 17.31 -19.05 -0.60
N ILE A 202 16.70 -17.91 -0.34
CA ILE A 202 15.98 -17.60 0.90
C ILE A 202 14.60 -17.05 0.56
N GLY A 203 13.60 -17.45 1.34
CA GLY A 203 12.29 -16.84 1.36
C GLY A 203 12.24 -15.74 2.41
N ILE A 204 11.73 -14.58 2.05
CA ILE A 204 11.55 -13.42 2.93
C ILE A 204 10.06 -13.11 2.96
N ARG A 205 9.43 -13.26 4.10
CA ARG A 205 8.01 -12.98 4.26
C ARG A 205 7.73 -11.48 4.10
N LEU A 206 6.72 -11.19 3.29
CA LEU A 206 6.22 -9.83 3.04
C LEU A 206 4.96 -9.53 3.84
N ASP A 207 4.31 -10.56 4.37
CA ASP A 207 3.02 -10.52 5.07
C ASP A 207 3.15 -10.44 6.61
N LEU A 208 4.35 -10.25 7.14
CA LEU A 208 4.64 -10.11 8.58
C LEU A 208 4.36 -8.71 9.12
N GLY A 209 3.84 -7.81 8.33
CA GLY A 209 3.40 -6.52 8.82
C GLY A 209 2.43 -6.71 9.97
N GLY A 210 2.67 -6.05 11.14
CA GLY A 210 1.78 -6.03 12.28
C GLY A 210 0.34 -5.67 11.89
N VAL A 211 -0.54 -5.37 12.82
CA VAL A 211 -1.98 -5.06 12.65
C VAL A 211 -2.30 -4.16 11.43
N ASN A 212 -1.29 -3.63 10.79
CA ASN A 212 -1.31 -2.73 9.63
C ASN A 212 -0.53 -3.24 8.41
N GLY A 213 -0.37 -4.55 8.19
CA GLY A 213 0.11 -5.18 6.92
C GLY A 213 0.95 -4.39 5.89
N GLY A 214 1.24 -3.14 6.14
CA GLY A 214 1.93 -2.21 5.26
C GLY A 214 3.41 -1.98 5.58
N ASP A 215 3.95 -2.66 6.58
CA ASP A 215 5.32 -2.46 7.05
C ASP A 215 6.31 -3.53 6.57
N ALA A 216 6.14 -4.03 5.35
CA ALA A 216 7.31 -4.60 4.70
C ALA A 216 8.37 -3.49 4.62
N ASP A 217 9.52 -3.73 5.22
CA ASP A 217 10.67 -2.85 5.14
C ASP A 217 11.15 -2.81 3.68
N TRP A 218 10.53 -1.91 2.90
CA TRP A 218 10.76 -1.83 1.46
C TRP A 218 12.18 -1.44 1.11
N GLU A 219 12.88 -0.70 1.96
CA GLU A 219 14.30 -0.39 1.79
C GLU A 219 15.14 -1.67 1.89
N SER A 220 14.87 -2.50 2.88
CA SER A 220 15.50 -3.83 2.99
C SER A 220 15.15 -4.73 1.81
N ILE A 221 13.89 -4.73 1.34
CA ILE A 221 13.46 -5.51 0.17
C ILE A 221 14.17 -5.07 -1.11
N GLU A 222 14.34 -3.77 -1.32
CA GLU A 222 15.13 -3.22 -2.44
C GLU A 222 16.57 -3.70 -2.38
N GLY A 223 17.20 -3.64 -1.21
CA GLY A 223 18.56 -4.17 -1.02
C GLY A 223 18.67 -5.68 -1.32
N TRP A 224 17.67 -6.48 -0.93
CA TRP A 224 17.64 -7.91 -1.26
C TRP A 224 17.47 -8.17 -2.75
N LEU A 225 16.61 -7.42 -3.44
CA LEU A 225 16.41 -7.52 -4.88
C LEU A 225 17.69 -7.15 -5.64
N GLU A 226 18.31 -6.01 -5.30
CA GLU A 226 19.54 -5.56 -5.92
C GLU A 226 20.68 -6.56 -5.70
N ARG A 227 20.88 -7.01 -4.46
CA ARG A 227 21.90 -8.01 -4.13
C ARG A 227 21.73 -9.30 -4.93
N SER A 228 20.50 -9.80 -5.00
CA SER A 228 20.16 -10.99 -5.76
C SER A 228 20.38 -10.79 -7.27
N TRP A 229 19.96 -9.63 -7.80
CA TRP A 229 20.20 -9.25 -9.20
C TRP A 229 21.71 -9.17 -9.51
N ARG A 230 22.51 -8.54 -8.65
CA ARG A 230 23.97 -8.46 -8.79
C ARG A 230 24.63 -9.83 -8.86
N SER A 231 24.08 -10.84 -8.19
CA SER A 231 24.62 -12.21 -8.21
C SER A 231 24.50 -12.91 -9.58
N VAL A 232 23.66 -12.41 -10.47
CA VAL A 232 23.39 -12.99 -11.80
C VAL A 232 23.66 -12.03 -12.94
N ALA A 233 23.72 -10.73 -12.67
CA ALA A 233 23.91 -9.68 -13.68
C ALA A 233 25.34 -9.69 -14.25
N PRO A 234 25.49 -9.48 -15.56
CA PRO A 234 26.80 -9.23 -16.16
C PRO A 234 27.45 -7.97 -15.58
N ARG A 235 28.79 -7.95 -15.46
CA ARG A 235 29.56 -6.80 -14.92
C ARG A 235 29.24 -5.47 -15.60
N LYS A 236 28.89 -5.49 -16.89
CA LYS A 236 28.47 -4.30 -17.62
C LYS A 236 27.23 -3.64 -17.02
N LEU A 237 26.29 -4.43 -16.55
CA LEU A 237 25.04 -3.93 -15.94
C LEU A 237 25.25 -3.46 -14.50
N THR A 238 26.02 -4.19 -13.69
CA THR A 238 26.30 -3.78 -12.31
C THR A 238 27.00 -2.43 -12.24
N HIS A 239 27.88 -2.15 -13.19
CA HIS A 239 28.58 -0.86 -13.29
C HIS A 239 27.64 0.33 -13.57
N LEU A 240 26.46 0.12 -14.16
CA LEU A 240 25.47 1.19 -14.36
C LEU A 240 24.89 1.68 -13.04
N ILE A 241 24.63 0.76 -12.08
CA ILE A 241 24.15 1.14 -10.74
C ILE A 241 25.27 1.82 -9.96
N ASP A 242 26.49 1.28 -10.00
CA ASP A 242 27.64 1.84 -9.29
C ASP A 242 27.95 3.30 -9.69
N ILE A 243 27.63 3.68 -10.93
CA ILE A 243 27.76 5.07 -11.40
C ILE A 243 26.58 5.93 -10.89
N ALA A 244 25.36 5.40 -10.88
CA ALA A 244 24.18 6.13 -10.42
C ALA A 244 24.26 6.49 -8.93
N ASP A 245 24.86 5.64 -8.12
CA ASP A 245 25.03 5.85 -6.66
C ASP A 245 26.12 6.91 -6.33
N GLN A 246 26.85 7.41 -7.33
CA GLN A 246 27.90 8.44 -7.13
C GLN A 246 27.40 9.87 -7.36
N PHE A 247 26.13 10.06 -7.77
CA PHE A 247 25.51 11.36 -8.04
C PHE A 247 24.24 11.55 -7.22
#